data_63df5e0b7abb6db9552ad7b276774f9b
#
_entry.id   63df5e0b7abb6db9552ad7b276774f9b
#
_cell.length_a   1.000
_cell.length_b   1.000
_cell.length_c   1.000
_cell.angle_alpha   90.00
_cell.angle_beta   90.00
_cell.angle_gamma   90.00
#
_symmetry.space_group_name_H-M   'P 1'
#
loop_
_entity.id
_entity.type
_entity.pdbx_description
1 polymer ?
#
loop_
_entity_poly.entity_id
_entity_poly.type
_entity_poly.pdbx_seq_one_letter_code
_entity_poly.pdbx_strand_id
1 'polypeptide(L)'
;GLSNEITAASAVNEELLENHRKLNDLCHALDMTRPTVMADVFMLETDSPMLEIPDMNSYNLYFGWYLGELEQNDSFFDAYHTTYPDRVIGLSEYGADANPAYHSANPERGDYTEEYQCIYHEHMAKMIEERPYLWATHVWNLFDFAADGRDEGGKHGVNQKGLVTIDRKLKKDAFYLYKAYWSKTPFVHVCGRRYVERTEDVTEIKVYSNEQSVTLFVDGVERETSEGSKVFKFKVPITGTHKIRAVSGTCE
;
A
#
# COMPACT_ATOMS: atom_id res chain seq x y z
N GLY A 1 9.75 16.71 -8.34
CA GLY A 1 9.07 17.16 -7.11
C GLY A 1 9.68 18.42 -6.56
N LEU A 2 8.87 19.35 -6.06
CA LEU A 2 9.34 20.59 -5.46
C LEU A 2 9.74 20.40 -4.00
N SER A 3 8.92 19.69 -3.22
CA SER A 3 9.17 19.38 -1.82
C SER A 3 8.44 18.12 -1.38
N ASN A 4 8.80 17.62 -0.18
CA ASN A 4 8.13 16.52 0.50
C ASN A 4 7.85 16.91 1.95
N GLU A 5 6.57 16.87 2.35
CA GLU A 5 6.08 17.06 3.72
C GLU A 5 6.61 18.31 4.45
N ILE A 6 6.93 19.36 3.70
CA ILE A 6 7.56 20.56 4.29
C ILE A 6 6.67 21.21 5.37
N THR A 7 5.35 21.09 5.22
CA THR A 7 4.37 21.66 6.16
C THR A 7 4.15 20.80 7.41
N ALA A 8 4.74 19.62 7.50
CA ALA A 8 4.78 18.85 8.75
C ALA A 8 5.65 19.53 9.83
N ALA A 9 6.67 20.29 9.41
CA ALA A 9 7.61 20.96 10.31
C ALA A 9 7.49 22.49 10.30
N SER A 10 6.77 23.08 9.35
CA SER A 10 6.70 24.53 9.15
C SER A 10 5.30 24.98 8.79
N ALA A 11 4.84 26.05 9.42
CA ALA A 11 3.60 26.69 9.02
C ALA A 11 3.74 27.31 7.63
N VAL A 12 2.65 27.31 6.85
CA VAL A 12 2.59 28.05 5.59
C VAL A 12 2.69 29.56 5.87
N ASN A 13 3.67 30.20 5.27
CA ASN A 13 3.91 31.64 5.37
C ASN A 13 4.39 32.18 4.01
N GLU A 14 4.47 33.51 3.87
CA GLU A 14 4.81 34.12 2.58
C GLU A 14 6.24 33.79 2.12
N GLU A 15 7.19 33.61 3.03
CA GLU A 15 8.56 33.24 2.68
C GLU A 15 8.59 31.81 2.07
N LEU A 16 7.87 30.87 2.64
CA LEU A 16 7.74 29.51 2.14
C LEU A 16 7.06 29.49 0.78
N LEU A 17 5.95 30.23 0.61
CA LEU A 17 5.25 30.35 -0.65
C LEU A 17 6.13 30.92 -1.76
N GLU A 18 6.82 32.02 -1.48
CA GLU A 18 7.73 32.67 -2.43
C GLU A 18 8.88 31.75 -2.83
N ASN A 19 9.45 31.02 -1.87
CA ASN A 19 10.49 30.04 -2.18
C ASN A 19 9.98 28.94 -3.11
N HIS A 20 8.77 28.42 -2.89
CA HIS A 20 8.18 27.38 -3.76
C HIS A 20 7.82 27.92 -5.14
N ARG A 21 7.35 29.19 -5.26
CA ARG A 21 7.14 29.83 -6.57
C ARG A 21 8.47 29.91 -7.34
N LYS A 22 9.54 30.34 -6.71
CA LYS A 22 10.87 30.39 -7.34
C LYS A 22 11.40 29.02 -7.77
N LEU A 23 11.16 27.98 -6.95
CA LEU A 23 11.53 26.62 -7.32
C LEU A 23 10.72 26.11 -8.52
N ASN A 24 9.42 26.39 -8.53
CA ASN A 24 8.54 26.04 -9.64
C ASN A 24 8.95 26.73 -10.94
N ASP A 25 9.20 28.04 -10.89
CA ASP A 25 9.67 28.83 -12.02
C ASP A 25 11.03 28.34 -12.54
N LEU A 26 11.94 27.98 -11.64
CA LEU A 26 13.24 27.42 -12.01
C LEU A 26 13.08 26.06 -12.71
N CYS A 27 12.21 25.19 -12.20
CA CYS A 27 11.94 23.90 -12.85
C CYS A 27 11.41 24.10 -14.27
N HIS A 28 10.46 24.99 -14.46
CA HIS A 28 9.90 25.31 -15.79
C HIS A 28 10.92 25.98 -16.71
N ALA A 29 11.77 26.85 -16.18
CA ALA A 29 12.83 27.48 -16.97
C ALA A 29 13.86 26.46 -17.49
N LEU A 30 14.07 25.38 -16.74
CA LEU A 30 15.01 24.30 -17.11
C LEU A 30 14.34 23.22 -17.97
N ASP A 31 13.07 22.94 -17.76
CA ASP A 31 12.31 21.92 -18.48
C ASP A 31 10.82 22.20 -18.50
N MET A 32 10.32 22.65 -19.65
CA MET A 32 8.92 22.90 -19.89
C MET A 32 8.12 21.65 -20.30
N THR A 33 8.76 20.50 -20.42
CA THR A 33 8.13 19.28 -20.94
C THR A 33 7.52 18.39 -19.86
N ARG A 34 7.91 18.60 -18.61
CA ARG A 34 7.45 17.81 -17.45
C ARG A 34 6.75 18.70 -16.44
N PRO A 35 5.56 18.28 -15.96
CA PRO A 35 4.86 19.00 -14.89
C PRO A 35 5.62 18.91 -13.57
N THR A 36 5.43 19.93 -12.73
CA THR A 36 5.91 19.96 -11.35
C THR A 36 4.88 19.34 -10.41
N VAL A 37 5.33 18.81 -9.27
CA VAL A 37 4.49 18.21 -8.24
C VAL A 37 5.07 18.46 -6.85
N MET A 38 4.21 18.59 -5.85
CA MET A 38 4.56 18.49 -4.42
C MET A 38 3.97 17.23 -3.81
N ALA A 39 4.66 16.69 -2.80
CA ALA A 39 4.14 15.67 -1.91
C ALA A 39 3.78 16.33 -0.56
N ASP A 40 2.49 16.51 -0.32
CA ASP A 40 1.96 17.22 0.83
C ASP A 40 1.61 16.24 1.95
N VAL A 41 1.68 16.71 3.18
CA VAL A 41 1.24 15.94 4.34
C VAL A 41 -0.26 16.13 4.56
N PHE A 42 -0.93 15.11 5.12
CA PHE A 42 -2.38 15.13 5.34
C PHE A 42 -2.88 16.33 6.19
N MET A 43 -2.00 16.96 6.97
CA MET A 43 -2.32 18.14 7.79
C MET A 43 -2.39 19.44 6.98
N LEU A 44 -1.93 19.46 5.73
CA LEU A 44 -2.07 20.64 4.88
C LEU A 44 -3.52 20.75 4.41
N GLU A 45 -4.15 21.86 4.78
CA GLU A 45 -5.53 22.14 4.36
C GLU A 45 -5.68 22.16 2.84
N THR A 46 -6.77 21.60 2.35
CA THR A 46 -7.01 21.42 0.91
C THR A 46 -7.30 22.74 0.16
N ASP A 47 -7.49 23.85 0.86
CA ASP A 47 -7.60 25.20 0.35
C ASP A 47 -6.30 26.03 0.47
N SER A 48 -5.22 25.40 0.93
CA SER A 48 -3.93 26.07 1.12
C SER A 48 -3.40 26.67 -0.18
N PRO A 49 -2.87 27.91 -0.15
CA PRO A 49 -2.24 28.52 -1.32
C PRO A 49 -0.99 27.79 -1.82
N MET A 50 -0.41 26.90 -1.01
CA MET A 50 0.68 26.01 -1.44
C MET A 50 0.27 25.13 -2.63
N LEU A 51 -0.98 24.65 -2.62
CA LEU A 51 -1.50 23.73 -3.64
C LEU A 51 -1.75 24.40 -5.01
N GLU A 52 -1.61 25.72 -5.09
CA GLU A 52 -1.75 26.50 -6.32
C GLU A 52 -0.40 26.74 -7.04
N ILE A 53 0.71 26.32 -6.42
CA ILE A 53 2.05 26.58 -6.95
C ILE A 53 2.48 25.52 -7.98
N PRO A 54 2.38 24.20 -7.70
CA PRO A 54 2.78 23.17 -8.66
C PRO A 54 1.71 22.94 -9.73
N ASP A 55 2.08 22.31 -10.83
CA ASP A 55 1.13 21.89 -11.85
C ASP A 55 0.19 20.77 -11.35
N MET A 56 0.68 19.94 -10.44
CA MET A 56 -0.05 18.81 -9.88
C MET A 56 0.23 18.69 -8.38
N ASN A 57 -0.76 18.19 -7.66
CA ASN A 57 -0.64 17.93 -6.23
C ASN A 57 -0.64 16.42 -5.93
N SER A 58 -0.05 16.05 -4.81
CA SER A 58 -0.15 14.72 -4.23
C SER A 58 -0.05 14.79 -2.71
N TYR A 59 -0.64 13.81 -2.04
CA TYR A 59 -0.59 13.69 -0.59
C TYR A 59 0.09 12.40 -0.15
N ASN A 60 0.85 12.50 0.95
CA ASN A 60 1.31 11.35 1.71
C ASN A 60 0.23 11.02 2.74
N LEU A 61 -0.49 9.92 2.55
CA LEU A 61 -1.60 9.53 3.41
C LEU A 61 -1.34 8.17 4.05
N TYR A 62 -1.46 8.15 5.37
CA TYR A 62 -1.23 6.95 6.17
C TYR A 62 -2.39 6.65 7.12
N PHE A 63 -3.63 7.00 6.73
CA PHE A 63 -4.82 6.58 7.47
C PHE A 63 -4.92 5.05 7.47
N GLY A 64 -5.24 4.50 8.62
CA GLY A 64 -5.21 3.06 8.85
C GLY A 64 -3.83 2.51 9.21
N TRP A 65 -2.78 3.36 9.29
CA TRP A 65 -1.48 2.96 9.82
C TRP A 65 -1.02 3.87 10.96
N TYR A 66 -0.60 5.11 10.68
CA TYR A 66 -0.17 6.02 11.74
C TYR A 66 -1.35 6.63 12.50
N LEU A 67 -2.48 6.83 11.86
CA LEU A 67 -3.66 7.47 12.44
C LEU A 67 -4.92 7.02 11.72
N GLY A 68 -6.06 7.29 12.35
CA GLY A 68 -7.40 7.09 11.74
C GLY A 68 -7.68 5.67 11.26
N GLU A 69 -8.67 5.56 10.39
CA GLU A 69 -9.13 4.29 9.81
C GLU A 69 -8.86 4.26 8.30
N LEU A 70 -8.86 3.07 7.70
CA LEU A 70 -8.55 2.88 6.28
C LEU A 70 -9.49 3.66 5.35
N GLU A 71 -10.77 3.70 5.69
CA GLU A 71 -11.83 4.36 4.91
C GLU A 71 -11.69 5.89 4.86
N GLN A 72 -10.83 6.46 5.71
CA GLN A 72 -10.52 7.89 5.65
C GLN A 72 -9.69 8.28 4.43
N ASN A 73 -8.96 7.33 3.83
CA ASN A 73 -8.31 7.54 2.54
C ASN A 73 -9.35 7.76 1.44
N ASP A 74 -10.42 6.96 1.43
CA ASP A 74 -11.55 7.09 0.50
C ASP A 74 -12.21 8.45 0.65
N SER A 75 -12.60 8.78 1.88
CA SER A 75 -13.32 10.02 2.22
C SER A 75 -12.49 11.26 1.88
N PHE A 76 -11.17 11.21 2.08
CA PHE A 76 -10.27 12.31 1.76
C PHE A 76 -10.27 12.62 0.26
N PHE A 77 -10.06 11.60 -0.59
CA PHE A 77 -10.00 11.80 -2.04
C PHE A 77 -11.36 12.15 -2.62
N ASP A 78 -12.45 11.54 -2.14
CA ASP A 78 -13.80 11.86 -2.59
C ASP A 78 -14.19 13.30 -2.26
N ALA A 79 -13.88 13.76 -1.05
CA ALA A 79 -14.11 15.15 -0.63
C ALA A 79 -13.25 16.13 -1.44
N TYR A 80 -11.96 15.82 -1.63
CA TYR A 80 -11.05 16.64 -2.41
C TYR A 80 -11.53 16.80 -3.87
N HIS A 81 -11.80 15.69 -4.53
CA HIS A 81 -12.25 15.70 -5.93
C HIS A 81 -13.63 16.35 -6.12
N THR A 82 -14.52 16.18 -5.15
CA THR A 82 -15.83 16.86 -5.15
C THR A 82 -15.66 18.38 -5.04
N THR A 83 -14.76 18.83 -4.17
CA THR A 83 -14.54 20.28 -3.93
C THR A 83 -13.73 20.93 -5.04
N TYR A 84 -12.74 20.19 -5.58
CA TYR A 84 -11.79 20.69 -6.58
C TYR A 84 -11.71 19.75 -7.78
N PRO A 85 -12.77 19.60 -8.59
CA PRO A 85 -12.85 18.61 -9.67
C PRO A 85 -11.80 18.80 -10.78
N ASP A 86 -11.31 20.03 -10.96
CA ASP A 86 -10.31 20.38 -11.98
C ASP A 86 -8.86 20.30 -11.47
N ARG A 87 -8.66 20.09 -10.16
CA ARG A 87 -7.29 19.94 -9.60
C ARG A 87 -6.79 18.52 -9.78
N VAL A 88 -5.61 18.41 -10.37
CA VAL A 88 -4.92 17.12 -10.54
C VAL A 88 -4.36 16.67 -9.20
N ILE A 89 -4.82 15.53 -8.70
CA ILE A 89 -4.46 14.99 -7.40
C ILE A 89 -3.89 13.57 -7.52
N GLY A 90 -2.87 13.24 -6.71
CA GLY A 90 -2.27 11.92 -6.60
C GLY A 90 -2.05 11.50 -5.15
N LEU A 91 -1.60 10.27 -4.98
CA LEU A 91 -1.21 9.68 -3.70
C LEU A 91 0.28 9.37 -3.75
N SER A 92 1.10 10.28 -3.19
CA SER A 92 2.56 10.20 -3.31
C SER A 92 3.19 9.19 -2.37
N GLU A 93 2.58 8.92 -1.21
CA GLU A 93 3.01 7.85 -0.32
C GLU A 93 1.82 7.23 0.41
N TYR A 94 1.84 5.92 0.54
CA TYR A 94 0.98 5.12 1.41
C TYR A 94 1.63 3.78 1.72
N GLY A 95 1.39 3.21 2.90
CA GLY A 95 1.96 1.92 3.28
C GLY A 95 1.82 1.62 4.77
N ALA A 96 1.93 0.35 5.11
CA ALA A 96 1.98 -0.15 6.47
C ALA A 96 3.25 -0.97 6.68
N ASP A 97 3.84 -0.87 7.87
CA ASP A 97 5.02 -1.68 8.22
C ASP A 97 4.62 -3.15 8.44
N ALA A 98 5.52 -4.08 8.10
CA ALA A 98 5.39 -5.49 8.46
C ALA A 98 6.75 -6.14 8.71
N ASN A 99 6.84 -6.84 9.83
CA ASN A 99 7.93 -7.75 10.12
C ASN A 99 7.53 -9.16 9.67
N PRO A 100 8.24 -9.79 8.71
CA PRO A 100 7.87 -11.11 8.19
C PRO A 100 7.93 -12.26 9.21
N ALA A 101 8.35 -11.98 10.44
CA ALA A 101 8.31 -12.93 11.55
C ALA A 101 7.07 -12.73 12.45
N TYR A 102 6.27 -11.70 12.22
CA TYR A 102 5.09 -11.39 13.02
C TYR A 102 3.82 -11.78 12.26
N HIS A 103 2.98 -12.56 12.92
CA HIS A 103 1.74 -13.08 12.36
C HIS A 103 0.60 -13.02 13.37
N SER A 104 -0.62 -12.86 12.89
CA SER A 104 -1.83 -12.86 13.72
C SER A 104 -3.02 -13.40 12.93
N ALA A 105 -3.87 -14.18 13.62
CA ALA A 105 -5.19 -14.56 13.12
C ALA A 105 -6.21 -13.42 13.19
N ASN A 106 -5.95 -12.44 14.07
CA ASN A 106 -6.75 -11.23 14.25
C ASN A 106 -5.83 -10.01 14.11
N PRO A 107 -5.38 -9.68 12.88
CA PRO A 107 -4.43 -8.59 12.66
C PRO A 107 -5.06 -7.24 12.95
N GLU A 108 -4.32 -6.38 13.62
CA GLU A 108 -4.75 -5.04 14.03
C GLU A 108 -3.75 -3.97 13.61
N ARG A 109 -4.23 -2.73 13.46
CA ARG A 109 -3.39 -1.59 13.15
C ARG A 109 -2.23 -1.46 14.15
N GLY A 110 -1.01 -1.37 13.64
CA GLY A 110 0.20 -1.18 14.46
C GLY A 110 0.77 -2.47 15.07
N ASP A 111 0.27 -3.65 14.70
CA ASP A 111 0.77 -4.93 15.17
C ASP A 111 2.02 -5.42 14.39
N TYR A 112 2.36 -4.74 13.31
CA TYR A 112 3.48 -5.08 12.41
C TYR A 112 3.39 -6.47 11.77
N THR A 113 2.21 -7.09 11.76
CA THR A 113 2.01 -8.39 11.11
C THR A 113 1.96 -8.25 9.59
N GLU A 114 2.37 -9.30 8.89
CA GLU A 114 2.26 -9.37 7.43
C GLU A 114 0.79 -9.40 6.99
N GLU A 115 -0.07 -9.99 7.81
CA GLU A 115 -1.52 -10.06 7.60
C GLU A 115 -2.16 -8.66 7.63
N TYR A 116 -1.76 -7.78 8.56
CA TYR A 116 -2.26 -6.40 8.57
C TYR A 116 -1.75 -5.59 7.38
N GLN A 117 -0.48 -5.75 7.00
CA GLN A 117 0.05 -5.12 5.79
C GLN A 117 -0.78 -5.51 4.56
N CYS A 118 -1.17 -6.79 4.46
CA CYS A 118 -2.06 -7.25 3.38
C CYS A 118 -3.43 -6.57 3.42
N ILE A 119 -4.07 -6.48 4.59
CA ILE A 119 -5.37 -5.79 4.75
C ILE A 119 -5.28 -4.34 4.30
N TYR A 120 -4.24 -3.63 4.77
CA TYR A 120 -3.99 -2.24 4.40
C TYR A 120 -3.87 -2.07 2.88
N HIS A 121 -3.00 -2.86 2.26
CA HIS A 121 -2.76 -2.74 0.82
C HIS A 121 -3.92 -3.26 -0.05
N GLU A 122 -4.70 -4.24 0.42
CA GLU A 122 -5.93 -4.69 -0.25
C GLU A 122 -6.95 -3.55 -0.34
N HIS A 123 -7.15 -2.83 0.77
CA HIS A 123 -8.02 -1.67 0.80
C HIS A 123 -7.53 -0.58 -0.15
N MET A 124 -6.25 -0.21 -0.04
CA MET A 124 -5.66 0.84 -0.86
C MET A 124 -5.68 0.51 -2.36
N ALA A 125 -5.37 -0.72 -2.74
CA ALA A 125 -5.39 -1.11 -4.15
C ALA A 125 -6.80 -1.03 -4.75
N LYS A 126 -7.83 -1.43 -3.99
CA LYS A 126 -9.23 -1.29 -4.39
C LYS A 126 -9.65 0.18 -4.45
N MET A 127 -9.34 0.96 -3.42
CA MET A 127 -9.63 2.39 -3.35
C MET A 127 -9.07 3.14 -4.58
N ILE A 128 -7.83 2.82 -4.97
CA ILE A 128 -7.16 3.39 -6.13
C ILE A 128 -7.84 2.97 -7.44
N GLU A 129 -8.19 1.69 -7.59
CA GLU A 129 -8.86 1.18 -8.80
C GLU A 129 -10.22 1.86 -9.04
N GLU A 130 -10.92 2.22 -7.95
CA GLU A 130 -12.21 2.91 -7.99
C GLU A 130 -12.11 4.42 -8.27
N ARG A 131 -10.88 5.01 -8.27
CA ARG A 131 -10.64 6.46 -8.45
C ARG A 131 -9.71 6.77 -9.62
N PRO A 132 -10.20 6.63 -10.87
CA PRO A 132 -9.38 6.83 -12.06
C PRO A 132 -8.91 8.28 -12.26
N TYR A 133 -9.38 9.22 -11.45
CA TYR A 133 -8.91 10.60 -11.46
C TYR A 133 -7.57 10.79 -10.74
N LEU A 134 -7.10 9.81 -9.94
CA LEU A 134 -5.77 9.86 -9.34
C LEU A 134 -4.70 9.71 -10.44
N TRP A 135 -3.90 10.75 -10.64
CA TRP A 135 -2.93 10.77 -11.73
C TRP A 135 -1.76 9.79 -11.50
N ALA A 136 -1.40 9.55 -10.26
CA ALA A 136 -0.43 8.53 -9.86
C ALA A 136 -0.58 8.14 -8.39
N THR A 137 -0.11 6.94 -8.07
CA THR A 137 -0.06 6.40 -6.71
C THR A 137 1.27 5.68 -6.48
N HIS A 138 1.92 5.95 -5.35
CA HIS A 138 3.24 5.40 -5.06
C HIS A 138 3.24 4.72 -3.69
N VAL A 139 3.46 3.43 -3.69
CA VAL A 139 3.63 2.65 -2.44
C VAL A 139 4.90 3.09 -1.72
N TRP A 140 4.79 3.39 -0.45
CA TRP A 140 5.94 3.56 0.43
C TRP A 140 6.11 2.31 1.30
N ASN A 141 7.01 1.36 0.95
CA ASN A 141 8.04 1.49 -0.05
C ASN A 141 8.19 0.14 -0.80
N LEU A 142 8.97 0.11 -1.89
CA LEU A 142 9.27 -1.19 -2.51
C LEU A 142 10.16 -2.05 -1.63
N PHE A 143 11.14 -1.45 -0.94
CA PHE A 143 12.08 -2.15 -0.07
C PHE A 143 12.04 -1.60 1.35
N ASP A 144 12.22 -2.48 2.35
CA ASP A 144 12.65 -2.04 3.67
C ASP A 144 13.99 -1.30 3.53
N PHE A 145 14.23 -0.30 4.37
CA PHE A 145 15.44 0.51 4.30
C PHE A 145 15.92 0.96 5.69
N ALA A 146 17.19 1.33 5.78
CA ALA A 146 17.78 1.84 7.00
C ALA A 146 17.15 3.19 7.40
N ALA A 147 16.72 3.30 8.65
CA ALA A 147 16.12 4.48 9.24
C ALA A 147 16.52 4.53 10.72
N ASP A 148 17.64 5.16 11.01
CA ASP A 148 18.34 5.14 12.30
C ASP A 148 17.44 5.50 13.49
N GLY A 149 16.56 6.47 13.33
CA GLY A 149 15.63 6.91 14.38
C GLY A 149 14.45 5.96 14.66
N ARG A 150 14.33 4.82 13.96
CA ARG A 150 13.23 3.89 14.17
C ARG A 150 13.64 2.73 15.10
N ASP A 151 12.77 2.44 16.07
CA ASP A 151 12.92 1.31 17.00
C ASP A 151 11.54 0.69 17.28
N GLU A 152 10.98 0.02 16.29
CA GLU A 152 9.59 -0.45 16.29
C GLU A 152 9.44 -1.74 15.46
N GLY A 153 8.36 -2.48 15.68
CA GLY A 153 8.09 -3.72 14.96
C GLY A 153 9.17 -4.79 15.13
N GLY A 154 9.88 -4.78 16.28
CA GLY A 154 10.94 -5.74 16.61
C GLY A 154 12.25 -5.52 15.81
N LYS A 155 12.43 -4.36 15.18
CA LYS A 155 13.66 -4.02 14.45
C LYS A 155 14.11 -2.60 14.73
N HIS A 156 15.35 -2.47 15.22
CA HIS A 156 16.02 -1.20 15.39
C HIS A 156 16.65 -0.72 14.07
N GLY A 157 16.52 0.58 13.79
CA GLY A 157 17.17 1.22 12.64
C GLY A 157 16.62 0.84 11.26
N VAL A 158 15.38 0.32 11.17
CA VAL A 158 14.78 -0.15 9.92
C VAL A 158 13.35 0.37 9.76
N ASN A 159 13.05 0.98 8.62
CA ASN A 159 11.69 1.16 8.15
C ASN A 159 11.21 -0.12 7.47
N GLN A 160 10.12 -0.70 7.94
CA GLN A 160 9.61 -2.01 7.51
C GLN A 160 8.40 -1.92 6.56
N LYS A 161 8.15 -0.76 5.96
CA LYS A 161 7.05 -0.59 4.98
C LYS A 161 7.33 -1.20 3.62
N GLY A 162 8.54 -1.74 3.41
CA GLY A 162 8.89 -2.40 2.16
C GLY A 162 7.95 -3.55 1.84
N LEU A 163 7.63 -3.71 0.56
CA LEU A 163 7.01 -4.93 0.02
C LEU A 163 8.04 -6.08 -0.08
N VAL A 164 9.32 -5.73 0.00
CA VAL A 164 10.47 -6.65 -0.05
C VAL A 164 11.43 -6.26 1.06
N THR A 165 12.06 -7.23 1.69
CA THR A 165 13.03 -6.99 2.77
C THR A 165 14.27 -6.22 2.31
N ILE A 166 14.97 -5.56 3.27
CA ILE A 166 16.15 -4.72 3.00
C ILE A 166 17.27 -5.46 2.26
N ASP A 167 17.41 -6.77 2.51
CA ASP A 167 18.40 -7.62 1.84
C ASP A 167 17.95 -8.13 0.46
N ARG A 168 16.74 -7.75 0.00
CA ARG A 168 16.11 -8.12 -1.28
C ARG A 168 15.75 -9.60 -1.42
N LYS A 169 15.87 -10.40 -0.37
CA LYS A 169 15.70 -11.86 -0.47
C LYS A 169 14.26 -12.31 -0.31
N LEU A 170 13.47 -11.59 0.50
CA LEU A 170 12.11 -11.98 0.79
C LEU A 170 11.12 -10.93 0.24
N LYS A 171 10.20 -11.41 -0.59
CA LYS A 171 8.99 -10.67 -0.98
C LYS A 171 7.91 -10.97 0.04
N LYS A 172 7.37 -9.92 0.67
CA LYS A 172 6.23 -10.03 1.58
C LYS A 172 4.95 -10.31 0.80
N ASP A 173 3.91 -10.77 1.45
CA ASP A 173 2.67 -11.16 0.76
C ASP A 173 2.05 -9.98 0.00
N ALA A 174 2.09 -8.77 0.53
CA ALA A 174 1.60 -7.55 -0.13
C ALA A 174 2.31 -7.26 -1.48
N PHE A 175 3.54 -7.73 -1.72
CA PHE A 175 4.18 -7.66 -3.04
C PHE A 175 3.36 -8.42 -4.10
N TYR A 176 2.82 -9.57 -3.72
CA TYR A 176 2.05 -10.40 -4.66
C TYR A 176 0.64 -9.86 -4.90
N LEU A 177 0.10 -9.06 -3.96
CA LEU A 177 -1.13 -8.31 -4.22
C LEU A 177 -0.93 -7.35 -5.40
N TYR A 178 0.12 -6.52 -5.37
CA TYR A 178 0.40 -5.62 -6.49
C TYR A 178 0.76 -6.35 -7.78
N LYS A 179 1.40 -7.52 -7.67
CA LYS A 179 1.57 -8.38 -8.83
C LYS A 179 0.22 -8.83 -9.42
N ALA A 180 -0.79 -9.10 -8.57
CA ALA A 180 -2.14 -9.45 -9.04
C ALA A 180 -2.82 -8.28 -9.77
N TYR A 181 -2.59 -7.04 -9.34
CA TYR A 181 -3.16 -5.85 -9.99
C TYR A 181 -2.41 -5.45 -11.27
N TRP A 182 -1.09 -5.54 -11.29
CA TRP A 182 -0.28 -4.89 -12.34
C TRP A 182 0.40 -5.83 -13.32
N SER A 183 0.55 -7.11 -12.99
CA SER A 183 1.19 -8.08 -13.91
C SER A 183 0.18 -8.67 -14.88
N LYS A 184 0.63 -8.84 -16.13
CA LYS A 184 -0.09 -9.59 -17.17
C LYS A 184 0.35 -11.06 -17.22
N THR A 185 1.45 -11.41 -16.55
CA THR A 185 1.94 -12.80 -16.49
C THR A 185 1.10 -13.56 -15.48
N PRO A 186 0.43 -14.64 -15.86
CA PRO A 186 -0.35 -15.48 -14.96
C PRO A 186 0.47 -15.95 -13.76
N PHE A 187 -0.13 -15.94 -12.58
CA PHE A 187 0.49 -16.47 -11.37
C PHE A 187 -0.56 -16.77 -10.30
N VAL A 188 -0.16 -17.56 -9.32
CA VAL A 188 -0.89 -17.80 -8.08
C VAL A 188 0.08 -17.74 -6.90
N HIS A 189 -0.34 -17.16 -5.76
CA HIS A 189 0.46 -17.06 -4.57
C HIS A 189 -0.39 -17.30 -3.32
N VAL A 190 -0.05 -18.33 -2.54
CA VAL A 190 -0.65 -18.58 -1.23
C VAL A 190 0.00 -17.65 -0.21
N CYS A 191 -0.80 -16.81 0.44
CA CYS A 191 -0.35 -15.93 1.51
C CYS A 191 -0.16 -16.68 2.84
N GLY A 192 0.55 -16.06 3.78
CA GLY A 192 0.76 -16.60 5.12
C GLY A 192 1.63 -17.86 5.14
N ARG A 193 2.55 -18.03 4.17
CA ARG A 193 3.46 -19.18 4.12
C ARG A 193 4.41 -19.26 5.31
N ARG A 194 4.64 -18.14 5.98
CA ARG A 194 5.48 -18.03 7.19
C ARG A 194 4.68 -18.20 8.47
N TYR A 195 3.38 -18.00 8.42
CA TYR A 195 2.45 -18.24 9.53
C TYR A 195 2.10 -19.74 9.59
N VAL A 196 3.07 -20.56 10.03
CA VAL A 196 2.94 -22.03 10.02
C VAL A 196 2.13 -22.53 11.21
N GLU A 197 2.40 -22.01 12.42
CA GLU A 197 1.72 -22.41 13.64
C GLU A 197 0.46 -21.57 13.84
N ARG A 198 -0.70 -22.21 13.77
CA ARG A 198 -2.02 -21.59 13.91
C ARG A 198 -2.81 -22.27 14.99
N THR A 199 -3.65 -21.53 15.69
CA THR A 199 -4.41 -21.99 16.85
C THR A 199 -5.91 -22.08 16.60
N GLU A 200 -6.37 -21.58 15.44
CA GLU A 200 -7.77 -21.53 15.06
C GLU A 200 -8.26 -22.90 14.54
N ASP A 201 -9.47 -23.28 14.90
CA ASP A 201 -10.14 -24.50 14.40
C ASP A 201 -10.47 -24.40 12.89
N VAL A 202 -10.63 -23.17 12.39
CA VAL A 202 -10.84 -22.86 10.96
C VAL A 202 -9.84 -21.85 10.52
N THR A 203 -8.99 -22.24 9.61
CA THR A 203 -7.94 -21.38 9.05
C THR A 203 -8.45 -20.69 7.78
N GLU A 204 -8.29 -19.37 7.69
CA GLU A 204 -8.45 -18.66 6.42
C GLU A 204 -7.15 -18.78 5.60
N ILE A 205 -7.27 -19.35 4.42
CA ILE A 205 -6.21 -19.40 3.42
C ILE A 205 -6.51 -18.31 2.40
N LYS A 206 -5.65 -17.28 2.35
CA LYS A 206 -5.72 -16.21 1.37
C LYS A 206 -4.79 -16.52 0.20
N VAL A 207 -5.25 -16.24 -1.01
CA VAL A 207 -4.49 -16.45 -2.24
C VAL A 207 -4.58 -15.20 -3.12
N TYR A 208 -3.45 -14.73 -3.61
CA TYR A 208 -3.40 -13.69 -4.63
C TYR A 208 -3.15 -14.29 -6.02
N SER A 209 -3.95 -13.86 -7.00
CA SER A 209 -3.81 -14.27 -8.40
C SER A 209 -4.36 -13.19 -9.32
N ASN A 210 -3.81 -13.08 -10.52
CA ASN A 210 -4.39 -12.27 -11.60
C ASN A 210 -5.30 -13.07 -12.55
N GLU A 211 -5.55 -14.33 -12.22
CA GLU A 211 -6.50 -15.20 -12.92
C GLU A 211 -7.91 -15.06 -12.33
N GLN A 212 -8.92 -15.57 -13.06
CA GLN A 212 -10.33 -15.46 -12.69
C GLN A 212 -10.81 -16.54 -11.72
N SER A 213 -10.07 -17.63 -11.57
CA SER A 213 -10.42 -18.70 -10.65
C SER A 213 -9.20 -19.30 -9.97
N VAL A 214 -9.37 -19.76 -8.74
CA VAL A 214 -8.34 -20.47 -7.97
C VAL A 214 -8.94 -21.70 -7.33
N THR A 215 -8.29 -22.84 -7.50
CA THR A 215 -8.64 -24.10 -6.83
C THR A 215 -7.67 -24.39 -5.69
N LEU A 216 -8.20 -24.61 -4.50
CA LEU A 216 -7.44 -24.97 -3.31
C LEU A 216 -7.40 -26.48 -3.11
N PHE A 217 -6.21 -26.98 -2.79
CA PHE A 217 -5.95 -28.37 -2.42
C PHE A 217 -5.35 -28.44 -1.00
N VAL A 218 -5.81 -29.41 -0.22
CA VAL A 218 -5.25 -29.76 1.09
C VAL A 218 -4.83 -31.24 1.02
N ASP A 219 -3.57 -31.50 1.27
CA ASP A 219 -2.93 -32.85 1.19
C ASP A 219 -3.18 -33.55 -0.16
N GLY A 220 -3.19 -32.77 -1.25
CA GLY A 220 -3.43 -33.25 -2.59
C GLY A 220 -4.91 -33.49 -2.96
N VAL A 221 -5.83 -33.28 -2.01
CA VAL A 221 -7.29 -33.40 -2.24
C VAL A 221 -7.85 -32.02 -2.54
N GLU A 222 -8.56 -31.90 -3.65
CA GLU A 222 -9.31 -30.68 -3.99
C GLU A 222 -10.34 -30.38 -2.91
N ARG A 223 -10.42 -29.12 -2.48
CA ARG A 223 -11.37 -28.65 -1.46
C ARG A 223 -12.42 -27.73 -2.06
N GLU A 224 -11.99 -26.71 -2.77
CA GLU A 224 -12.88 -25.67 -3.26
C GLU A 224 -12.24 -24.97 -4.45
N THR A 225 -13.08 -24.57 -5.41
CA THR A 225 -12.73 -23.61 -6.46
C THR A 225 -13.52 -22.33 -6.23
N SER A 226 -12.79 -21.20 -6.16
CA SER A 226 -13.39 -19.87 -6.00
C SER A 226 -13.20 -19.08 -7.30
N GLU A 227 -14.29 -18.45 -7.76
CA GLU A 227 -14.28 -17.48 -8.84
C GLU A 227 -14.13 -16.08 -8.26
N GLY A 228 -13.39 -15.21 -8.94
CA GLY A 228 -13.16 -13.85 -8.46
C GLY A 228 -12.01 -13.14 -9.18
N SER A 229 -11.41 -12.20 -8.52
CA SER A 229 -10.22 -11.52 -9.05
C SER A 229 -9.33 -11.01 -7.91
N LYS A 230 -8.04 -11.06 -8.12
CA LYS A 230 -6.98 -10.52 -7.24
C LYS A 230 -6.85 -11.23 -5.89
N VAL A 231 -7.92 -11.30 -5.09
CA VAL A 231 -7.91 -11.81 -3.72
C VAL A 231 -8.94 -12.93 -3.58
N PHE A 232 -8.47 -14.14 -3.28
CA PHE A 232 -9.30 -15.32 -3.05
C PHE A 232 -9.13 -15.77 -1.61
N LYS A 233 -10.23 -16.11 -0.93
CA LYS A 233 -10.25 -16.52 0.48
C LYS A 233 -10.99 -17.83 0.63
N PHE A 234 -10.35 -18.77 1.33
CA PHE A 234 -10.88 -20.09 1.60
C PHE A 234 -10.90 -20.34 3.11
N LYS A 235 -12.00 -20.82 3.65
CA LYS A 235 -12.12 -21.22 5.06
C LYS A 235 -11.97 -22.73 5.16
N VAL A 236 -10.87 -23.18 5.77
CA VAL A 236 -10.54 -24.58 5.84
C VAL A 236 -10.50 -25.05 7.29
N PRO A 237 -11.42 -25.95 7.72
CA PRO A 237 -11.34 -26.61 9.01
C PRO A 237 -10.23 -27.66 8.97
N ILE A 238 -9.07 -27.33 9.52
CA ILE A 238 -7.90 -28.21 9.56
C ILE A 238 -7.29 -28.23 10.95
N THR A 239 -6.85 -29.43 11.38
CA THR A 239 -6.12 -29.63 12.64
C THR A 239 -4.90 -30.50 12.35
N GLY A 240 -3.76 -30.18 12.97
CA GLY A 240 -2.50 -30.85 12.71
C GLY A 240 -1.73 -30.25 11.54
N THR A 241 -0.83 -31.02 10.95
CA THR A 241 0.05 -30.54 9.86
C THR A 241 -0.51 -30.92 8.51
N HIS A 242 -0.71 -29.92 7.66
CA HIS A 242 -1.27 -30.07 6.32
C HIS A 242 -0.43 -29.37 5.26
N LYS A 243 -0.47 -29.90 4.05
CA LYS A 243 0.12 -29.27 2.87
C LYS A 243 -0.95 -28.53 2.05
N ILE A 244 -0.79 -27.22 1.95
CA ILE A 244 -1.68 -26.37 1.15
C ILE A 244 -1.08 -26.13 -0.24
N ARG A 245 -1.91 -26.23 -1.26
CA ARG A 245 -1.57 -25.91 -2.65
C ARG A 245 -2.72 -25.16 -3.29
N ALA A 246 -2.43 -24.08 -4.02
CA ALA A 246 -3.39 -23.38 -4.84
C ALA A 246 -2.99 -23.49 -6.32
N VAL A 247 -3.99 -23.67 -7.19
CA VAL A 247 -3.79 -23.78 -8.63
C VAL A 247 -4.74 -22.83 -9.35
N SER A 248 -4.23 -22.19 -10.40
CA SER A 248 -5.02 -21.37 -11.31
C SER A 248 -4.50 -21.53 -12.73
N GLY A 249 -5.32 -22.07 -13.61
CA GLY A 249 -4.87 -22.41 -14.96
C GLY A 249 -3.66 -23.37 -14.94
N THR A 250 -2.52 -22.89 -15.46
CA THR A 250 -1.24 -23.64 -15.49
C THR A 250 -0.31 -23.27 -14.33
N CYS A 251 -0.72 -22.37 -13.42
CA CYS A 251 0.09 -21.88 -12.31
C CYS A 251 -0.23 -22.61 -11.01
N GLU A 252 0.81 -22.83 -10.18
CA GLU A 252 0.70 -23.39 -8.83
C GLU A 252 1.72 -22.77 -7.85
#